data_b614830e415cfaef98c27cf05d9af1fd
#
_entry.id   b614830e415cfaef98c27cf05d9af1fd
#
_cell.length_a   1.000
_cell.length_b   1.000
_cell.length_c   1.000
_cell.angle_alpha   90.00
_cell.angle_beta   90.00
_cell.angle_gamma   90.00
#
_symmetry.space_group_name_H-M   'P 1'
#
loop_
_entity.id
_entity.type
_entity.pdbx_description
1 polymer ?
#
loop_
_entity_poly.entity_id
_entity_poly.type
_entity_poly.pdbx_seq_one_letter_code
_entity_poly.pdbx_strand_id
1 'polypeptide(L)'
;MTCMREDGTSEKPLEKLAAQNPKAVYILLGTNVLGSDGDYNGFLAYYRLMLDAVAQAVPGATIYIQSITPVQLSASVEHPGLNQTRLKQVNQELALIAQEKNCYYLDLWDVLADENGNLKAEIAQEDGYHLKPAGYTLWVDYLRTHTVG
;
A
#
# COMPACT_ATOMS: atom_id res chain seq x y z
N MET A 1 -0.06 -8.05 -15.59
CA MET A 1 -0.88 -7.88 -14.37
C MET A 1 -2.35 -7.84 -14.74
N THR A 2 -3.17 -8.67 -14.14
CA THR A 2 -4.61 -8.75 -14.41
C THR A 2 -5.38 -8.81 -13.09
N CYS A 3 -6.62 -8.30 -13.13
CA CYS A 3 -7.56 -8.37 -12.01
C CYS A 3 -8.85 -9.03 -12.49
N MET A 4 -9.52 -9.75 -11.60
CA MET A 4 -10.85 -10.28 -11.85
C MET A 4 -11.88 -9.26 -11.42
N ARG A 5 -12.89 -9.03 -12.27
CA ARG A 5 -14.05 -8.21 -11.93
C ARG A 5 -15.08 -9.04 -11.18
N GLU A 6 -16.02 -8.37 -10.52
CA GLU A 6 -17.12 -9.04 -9.81
C GLU A 6 -17.97 -9.91 -10.73
N ASP A 7 -18.08 -9.56 -12.01
CA ASP A 7 -18.82 -10.33 -13.00
C ASP A 7 -18.08 -11.54 -13.56
N GLY A 8 -16.86 -11.83 -13.05
CA GLY A 8 -16.07 -12.96 -13.49
C GLY A 8 -15.17 -12.69 -14.70
N THR A 9 -15.22 -11.50 -15.28
CA THR A 9 -14.30 -11.15 -16.37
C THR A 9 -12.98 -10.66 -15.81
N SER A 10 -11.91 -10.74 -16.63
CA SER A 10 -10.60 -10.22 -16.25
C SER A 10 -10.27 -8.98 -17.06
N GLU A 11 -9.44 -8.12 -16.49
CA GLU A 11 -8.95 -6.92 -17.18
C GLU A 11 -7.49 -6.70 -16.85
N LYS A 12 -6.80 -5.94 -17.69
CA LYS A 12 -5.42 -5.51 -17.43
C LYS A 12 -5.46 -4.15 -16.75
N PRO A 13 -5.10 -4.05 -15.47
CA PRO A 13 -5.20 -2.79 -14.72
C PRO A 13 -4.45 -1.62 -15.36
N LEU A 14 -3.28 -1.88 -15.95
CA LEU A 14 -2.49 -0.81 -16.57
C LEU A 14 -3.16 -0.25 -17.82
N GLU A 15 -3.80 -1.09 -18.65
CA GLU A 15 -4.53 -0.64 -19.82
C GLU A 15 -5.74 0.21 -19.43
N LYS A 16 -6.46 -0.22 -18.40
CA LYS A 16 -7.60 0.53 -17.88
C LYS A 16 -7.15 1.87 -17.29
N LEU A 17 -6.06 1.87 -16.54
CA LEU A 17 -5.48 3.08 -15.96
C LEU A 17 -5.10 4.08 -17.04
N ALA A 18 -4.42 3.63 -18.10
CA ALA A 18 -4.03 4.48 -19.22
C ALA A 18 -5.26 5.07 -19.93
N ALA A 19 -6.32 4.29 -20.09
CA ALA A 19 -7.56 4.74 -20.72
C ALA A 19 -8.27 5.82 -19.90
N GLN A 20 -8.18 5.77 -18.57
CA GLN A 20 -8.76 6.77 -17.67
C GLN A 20 -7.94 8.06 -17.60
N ASN A 21 -6.65 8.00 -17.93
CA ASN A 21 -5.72 9.13 -17.89
C ASN A 21 -5.81 9.92 -16.58
N PRO A 22 -5.63 9.30 -15.41
CA PRO A 22 -5.77 9.96 -14.13
C PRO A 22 -4.66 10.99 -13.90
N LYS A 23 -4.95 12.00 -13.09
CA LYS A 23 -3.95 13.00 -12.67
C LYS A 23 -3.10 12.52 -11.51
N ALA A 24 -3.59 11.59 -10.72
CA ALA A 24 -2.89 11.01 -9.58
C ALA A 24 -3.17 9.52 -9.49
N VAL A 25 -2.16 8.75 -9.09
CA VAL A 25 -2.26 7.32 -8.88
C VAL A 25 -1.77 7.01 -7.47
N TYR A 26 -2.62 6.34 -6.70
CA TYR A 26 -2.30 5.91 -5.33
C TYR A 26 -2.03 4.40 -5.35
N ILE A 27 -0.84 3.99 -4.90
CA ILE A 27 -0.44 2.59 -4.92
C ILE A 27 -0.41 2.07 -3.49
N LEU A 28 -1.13 0.98 -3.24
CA LEU A 28 -1.13 0.27 -1.98
C LEU A 28 -1.00 -1.22 -2.27
N LEU A 29 0.17 -1.80 -1.96
CA LEU A 29 0.45 -3.21 -2.16
C LEU A 29 1.30 -3.73 -1.01
N GLY A 30 1.21 -5.01 -0.74
CA GLY A 30 2.18 -5.70 0.09
C GLY A 30 1.64 -6.58 1.19
N THR A 31 0.54 -6.23 1.86
CA THR A 31 0.05 -7.00 3.01
C THR A 31 -0.16 -8.47 2.67
N ASN A 32 -0.79 -8.76 1.54
CA ASN A 32 -1.05 -10.14 1.11
C ASN A 32 0.23 -10.89 0.71
N VAL A 33 1.22 -10.17 0.18
CA VAL A 33 2.47 -10.76 -0.29
C VAL A 33 3.44 -11.01 0.86
N LEU A 34 3.41 -10.16 1.89
CA LEU A 34 4.37 -10.16 2.99
C LEU A 34 3.93 -11.03 4.16
N GLY A 35 2.83 -11.77 4.05
CA GLY A 35 2.30 -12.60 5.13
C GLY A 35 3.24 -13.71 5.61
N SER A 36 4.10 -14.24 4.76
CA SER A 36 5.16 -15.17 5.15
C SER A 36 6.45 -14.41 5.46
N ASP A 37 7.31 -14.98 6.29
CA ASP A 37 8.51 -14.32 6.80
C ASP A 37 9.76 -14.51 5.93
N GLY A 38 9.57 -14.82 4.66
CA GLY A 38 10.68 -14.97 3.73
C GLY A 38 11.32 -13.65 3.29
N ASP A 39 12.29 -13.75 2.39
CA ASP A 39 12.99 -12.61 1.81
C ASP A 39 12.01 -11.75 0.99
N TYR A 40 12.01 -10.45 1.21
CA TYR A 40 11.14 -9.52 0.49
C TYR A 40 11.83 -8.81 -0.70
N ASN A 41 13.05 -9.20 -1.05
CA ASN A 41 13.76 -8.55 -2.17
C ASN A 41 13.03 -8.71 -3.50
N GLY A 42 12.41 -9.87 -3.74
CA GLY A 42 11.58 -10.09 -4.92
C GLY A 42 10.39 -9.15 -4.99
N PHE A 43 9.75 -8.89 -3.85
CA PHE A 43 8.66 -7.92 -3.75
C PHE A 43 9.13 -6.52 -4.12
N LEU A 44 10.28 -6.09 -3.61
CA LEU A 44 10.83 -4.76 -3.91
C LEU A 44 11.20 -4.62 -5.38
N ALA A 45 11.80 -5.65 -5.98
CA ALA A 45 12.12 -5.66 -7.41
C ALA A 45 10.86 -5.56 -8.27
N TYR A 46 9.83 -6.33 -7.93
CA TYR A 46 8.53 -6.25 -8.61
C TYR A 46 7.91 -4.86 -8.48
N TYR A 47 8.00 -4.27 -7.28
CA TYR A 47 7.47 -2.95 -7.01
C TYR A 47 8.10 -1.89 -7.93
N ARG A 48 9.42 -1.95 -8.09
CA ARG A 48 10.13 -1.04 -9.00
C ARG A 48 9.67 -1.18 -10.45
N LEU A 49 9.54 -2.43 -10.92
CA LEU A 49 9.05 -2.70 -12.29
C LEU A 49 7.62 -2.20 -12.48
N MET A 50 6.77 -2.39 -11.48
CA MET A 50 5.40 -1.90 -11.51
C MET A 50 5.34 -0.38 -11.60
N LEU A 51 6.16 0.33 -10.83
CA LEU A 51 6.21 1.79 -10.87
C LEU A 51 6.65 2.29 -12.25
N ASP A 52 7.64 1.65 -12.87
CA ASP A 52 8.07 2.01 -14.21
C ASP A 52 6.94 1.79 -15.22
N ALA A 53 6.20 0.71 -15.09
CA ALA A 53 5.07 0.41 -15.96
C ALA A 53 3.93 1.44 -15.79
N VAL A 54 3.62 1.83 -14.55
CA VAL A 54 2.60 2.85 -14.27
C VAL A 54 3.04 4.19 -14.84
N ALA A 55 4.30 4.58 -14.66
CA ALA A 55 4.82 5.84 -15.18
C ALA A 55 4.76 5.90 -16.71
N GLN A 56 4.98 4.77 -17.39
CA GLN A 56 4.84 4.70 -18.84
C GLN A 56 3.37 4.76 -19.29
N ALA A 57 2.47 4.16 -18.53
CA ALA A 57 1.04 4.15 -18.86
C ALA A 57 0.38 5.52 -18.66
N VAL A 58 0.82 6.28 -17.65
CA VAL A 58 0.24 7.58 -17.29
C VAL A 58 1.35 8.61 -17.03
N PRO A 59 2.09 9.03 -18.05
CA PRO A 59 3.31 9.83 -17.87
C PRO A 59 3.08 11.20 -17.23
N GLY A 60 1.86 11.72 -17.26
CA GLY A 60 1.53 13.00 -16.64
C GLY A 60 0.99 12.91 -15.21
N ALA A 61 0.84 11.69 -14.67
CA ALA A 61 0.22 11.52 -13.36
C ALA A 61 1.25 11.66 -12.24
N THR A 62 0.78 12.19 -11.10
CA THR A 62 1.55 12.16 -9.84
C THR A 62 1.33 10.80 -9.18
N ILE A 63 2.41 10.12 -8.83
CA ILE A 63 2.34 8.79 -8.21
C ILE A 63 2.59 8.93 -6.71
N TYR A 64 1.69 8.38 -5.92
CA TYR A 64 1.79 8.32 -4.45
C TYR A 64 1.97 6.86 -4.03
N ILE A 65 3.09 6.58 -3.39
CA ILE A 65 3.36 5.27 -2.78
C ILE A 65 2.87 5.33 -1.34
N GLN A 66 1.90 4.50 -1.00
CA GLN A 66 1.39 4.42 0.36
C GLN A 66 2.18 3.35 1.12
N SER A 67 2.49 3.62 2.38
CA SER A 67 3.15 2.65 3.24
C SER A 67 2.27 1.40 3.38
N ILE A 68 2.90 0.26 3.71
CA ILE A 68 2.15 -0.90 4.17
C ILE A 68 1.50 -0.50 5.49
N THR A 69 0.22 -0.84 5.65
CA THR A 69 -0.54 -0.47 6.85
C THR A 69 -0.04 -1.24 8.08
N PRO A 70 -0.15 -0.66 9.29
CA PRO A 70 0.11 -1.43 10.50
C PRO A 70 -0.91 -2.56 10.67
N VAL A 71 -0.56 -3.56 11.46
CA VAL A 71 -1.45 -4.67 11.80
C VAL A 71 -1.51 -4.83 13.30
N GLN A 72 -2.56 -5.51 13.80
CA GLN A 72 -2.61 -5.88 15.21
C GLN A 72 -1.64 -7.03 15.51
N LEU A 73 -1.22 -7.13 16.77
CA LEU A 73 -0.28 -8.17 17.19
C LEU A 73 -0.81 -9.56 16.86
N SER A 74 -2.11 -9.79 16.99
CA SER A 74 -2.72 -11.07 16.66
C SER A 74 -2.49 -11.49 15.22
N ALA A 75 -2.55 -10.53 14.29
CA ALA A 75 -2.29 -10.80 12.87
C ALA A 75 -0.84 -11.18 12.63
N SER A 76 0.10 -10.58 13.34
CA SER A 76 1.52 -10.91 13.22
C SER A 76 1.85 -12.30 13.78
N VAL A 77 1.05 -12.80 14.71
CA VAL A 77 1.21 -14.16 15.23
C VAL A 77 0.76 -15.19 14.19
N GLU A 78 -0.37 -14.95 13.54
CA GLU A 78 -0.88 -15.84 12.49
C GLU A 78 -0.07 -15.75 11.19
N HIS A 79 0.44 -14.56 10.89
CA HIS A 79 1.20 -14.28 9.68
C HIS A 79 2.54 -13.65 10.07
N PRO A 80 3.57 -14.46 10.39
CA PRO A 80 4.84 -13.94 10.93
C PRO A 80 5.51 -12.87 10.07
N GLY A 81 5.28 -12.90 8.76
CA GLY A 81 5.80 -11.86 7.86
C GLY A 81 5.22 -10.48 8.09
N LEU A 82 4.09 -10.36 8.80
CA LEU A 82 3.45 -9.09 9.11
C LEU A 82 3.91 -8.51 10.46
N ASN A 83 5.06 -8.94 10.98
CA ASN A 83 5.58 -8.36 12.21
C ASN A 83 5.99 -6.90 12.00
N GLN A 84 5.88 -6.10 13.06
CA GLN A 84 6.10 -4.66 13.02
C GLN A 84 7.49 -4.29 12.52
N THR A 85 8.53 -4.98 12.99
CA THR A 85 9.92 -4.69 12.60
C THR A 85 10.10 -4.87 11.09
N ARG A 86 9.60 -5.97 10.55
CA ARG A 86 9.70 -6.27 9.12
C ARG A 86 8.91 -5.29 8.28
N LEU A 87 7.69 -4.94 8.69
CA LEU A 87 6.86 -3.96 7.98
C LEU A 87 7.52 -2.58 7.96
N LYS A 88 8.12 -2.17 9.07
CA LYS A 88 8.86 -0.90 9.11
C LYS A 88 10.08 -0.91 8.20
N GLN A 89 10.80 -2.01 8.11
CA GLN A 89 11.92 -2.15 7.19
C GLN A 89 11.46 -2.04 5.73
N VAL A 90 10.38 -2.73 5.38
CA VAL A 90 9.84 -2.65 4.02
C VAL A 90 9.37 -1.23 3.72
N ASN A 91 8.72 -0.56 4.67
CA ASN A 91 8.27 0.82 4.48
C ASN A 91 9.45 1.78 4.28
N GLN A 92 10.57 1.58 4.96
CA GLN A 92 11.79 2.36 4.71
C GLN A 92 12.27 2.17 3.27
N GLU A 93 12.26 0.93 2.77
CA GLU A 93 12.64 0.65 1.39
C GLU A 93 11.66 1.28 0.39
N LEU A 94 10.35 1.26 0.69
CA LEU A 94 9.35 1.91 -0.16
C LEU A 94 9.56 3.42 -0.21
N ALA A 95 9.93 4.04 0.90
CA ALA A 95 10.25 5.48 0.93
C ALA A 95 11.48 5.80 0.06
N LEU A 96 12.51 4.94 0.08
CA LEU A 96 13.68 5.08 -0.77
C LEU A 96 13.32 4.89 -2.25
N ILE A 97 12.47 3.92 -2.56
CA ILE A 97 11.98 3.70 -3.93
C ILE A 97 11.19 4.92 -4.43
N ALA A 98 10.37 5.51 -3.57
CA ALA A 98 9.63 6.72 -3.94
C ALA A 98 10.60 7.85 -4.34
N GLN A 99 11.64 8.05 -3.57
CA GLN A 99 12.68 9.04 -3.86
C GLN A 99 13.41 8.73 -5.17
N GLU A 100 13.78 7.45 -5.37
CA GLU A 100 14.46 6.96 -6.56
C GLU A 100 13.64 7.17 -7.84
N LYS A 101 12.31 7.01 -7.76
CA LYS A 101 11.39 7.07 -8.90
C LYS A 101 10.63 8.39 -9.00
N ASN A 102 10.99 9.39 -8.21
CA ASN A 102 10.31 10.70 -8.18
C ASN A 102 8.81 10.58 -7.87
N CYS A 103 8.47 9.69 -6.94
CA CYS A 103 7.12 9.52 -6.42
C CYS A 103 7.03 10.13 -5.02
N TYR A 104 5.81 10.41 -4.57
CA TYR A 104 5.57 10.82 -3.19
C TYR A 104 5.33 9.60 -2.31
N TYR A 105 5.78 9.66 -1.06
CA TYR A 105 5.56 8.60 -0.08
C TYR A 105 4.59 9.08 1.00
N LEU A 106 3.57 8.28 1.29
CA LEU A 106 2.56 8.57 2.30
C LEU A 106 2.64 7.54 3.41
N ASP A 107 2.94 8.00 4.63
CA ASP A 107 3.08 7.14 5.80
C ASP A 107 1.73 6.99 6.51
N LEU A 108 1.02 5.90 6.23
CA LEU A 108 -0.29 5.63 6.81
C LEU A 108 -0.22 5.29 8.30
N TRP A 109 0.96 4.99 8.84
CA TRP A 109 1.11 4.71 10.26
C TRP A 109 0.79 5.93 11.12
N ASP A 110 0.96 7.14 10.58
CA ASP A 110 0.63 8.38 11.30
C ASP A 110 -0.81 8.41 11.80
N VAL A 111 -1.74 7.84 11.05
CA VAL A 111 -3.17 7.90 11.38
C VAL A 111 -3.78 6.54 11.74
N LEU A 112 -3.13 5.44 11.40
CA LEU A 112 -3.68 4.11 11.59
C LEU A 112 -3.05 3.34 12.74
N ALA A 113 -1.84 3.70 13.17
CA ALA A 113 -1.14 3.01 14.25
C ALA A 113 -1.44 3.65 15.60
N ASP A 114 -1.47 2.80 16.64
CA ASP A 114 -1.55 3.25 18.02
C ASP A 114 -0.14 3.64 18.54
N GLU A 115 -0.07 3.97 19.81
CA GLU A 115 1.20 4.39 20.45
C GLU A 115 2.26 3.29 20.47
N ASN A 116 1.88 2.03 20.31
CA ASN A 116 2.77 0.88 20.28
C ASN A 116 3.14 0.46 18.85
N GLY A 117 2.66 1.18 17.83
CA GLY A 117 2.90 0.85 16.44
C GLY A 117 2.04 -0.27 15.88
N ASN A 118 0.98 -0.65 16.58
CA ASN A 118 0.00 -1.63 16.11
C ASN A 118 -1.20 -0.92 15.50
N LEU A 119 -1.91 -1.62 14.60
CA LEU A 119 -3.17 -1.09 14.07
C LEU A 119 -4.14 -0.82 15.22
N LYS A 120 -4.76 0.36 15.23
CA LYS A 120 -5.72 0.75 16.26
C LYS A 120 -6.86 -0.27 16.36
N ALA A 121 -7.15 -0.74 17.56
CA ALA A 121 -8.16 -1.78 17.78
C ALA A 121 -9.55 -1.36 17.32
N GLU A 122 -9.90 -0.09 17.51
CA GLU A 122 -11.21 0.46 17.17
C GLU A 122 -11.47 0.53 15.66
N ILE A 123 -10.42 0.42 14.83
CA ILE A 123 -10.56 0.47 13.37
C ILE A 123 -10.15 -0.84 12.69
N ALA A 124 -9.75 -1.86 13.46
CA ALA A 124 -9.33 -3.16 12.92
C ALA A 124 -10.49 -4.15 12.90
N GLN A 125 -10.59 -4.93 11.82
CA GLN A 125 -11.49 -6.08 11.78
C GLN A 125 -10.92 -7.24 12.60
N GLU A 126 -11.68 -8.32 12.74
CA GLU A 126 -11.29 -9.47 13.57
C GLU A 126 -9.97 -10.12 13.13
N ASP A 127 -9.65 -10.08 11.84
CA ASP A 127 -8.40 -10.62 11.33
C ASP A 127 -7.15 -9.81 11.75
N GLY A 128 -7.34 -8.59 12.26
CA GLY A 128 -6.27 -7.75 12.77
C GLY A 128 -5.48 -7.00 11.70
N TYR A 129 -5.83 -7.09 10.43
CA TYR A 129 -5.12 -6.36 9.38
C TYR A 129 -6.02 -5.67 8.35
N HIS A 130 -7.29 -6.00 8.26
CA HIS A 130 -8.25 -5.23 7.46
C HIS A 130 -8.88 -4.11 8.28
N LEU A 131 -9.30 -3.04 7.59
CA LEU A 131 -9.86 -1.86 8.24
C LEU A 131 -11.38 -1.92 8.29
N LYS A 132 -11.95 -1.44 9.41
CA LYS A 132 -13.37 -1.10 9.50
C LYS A 132 -13.63 0.23 8.77
N PRO A 133 -14.90 0.59 8.51
CA PRO A 133 -15.22 1.86 7.85
C PRO A 133 -14.59 3.09 8.52
N ALA A 134 -14.50 3.13 9.84
CA ALA A 134 -13.86 4.24 10.55
C ALA A 134 -12.38 4.38 10.19
N GLY A 135 -11.68 3.28 9.90
CA GLY A 135 -10.30 3.30 9.45
C GLY A 135 -10.15 3.90 8.07
N TYR A 136 -11.07 3.58 7.16
CA TYR A 136 -11.07 4.17 5.83
C TYR A 136 -11.35 5.68 5.88
N THR A 137 -12.16 6.13 6.81
CA THR A 137 -12.41 7.57 7.01
C THR A 137 -11.11 8.29 7.41
N LEU A 138 -10.36 7.74 8.36
CA LEU A 138 -9.06 8.29 8.75
C LEU A 138 -8.09 8.31 7.58
N TRP A 139 -8.08 7.26 6.78
CA TRP A 139 -7.22 7.16 5.60
C TRP A 139 -7.57 8.24 4.57
N VAL A 140 -8.84 8.37 4.22
CA VAL A 140 -9.29 9.39 3.24
C VAL A 140 -8.95 10.80 3.74
N ASP A 141 -9.18 11.08 5.02
CA ASP A 141 -8.84 12.39 5.59
C ASP A 141 -7.33 12.66 5.53
N TYR A 142 -6.51 11.66 5.80
CA TYR A 142 -5.06 11.77 5.66
C TYR A 142 -4.67 12.11 4.21
N LEU A 143 -5.25 11.42 3.24
CA LEU A 143 -4.96 11.68 1.83
C LEU A 143 -5.32 13.11 1.42
N ARG A 144 -6.43 13.64 1.93
CA ARG A 144 -6.86 15.01 1.62
C ARG A 144 -5.87 16.07 2.07
N THR A 145 -5.14 15.81 3.15
CA THR A 145 -4.24 16.79 3.75
C THR A 145 -2.76 16.57 3.40
N HIS A 146 -2.42 15.43 2.78
CA HIS A 146 -1.03 15.04 2.50
C HIS A 146 -0.73 14.83 1.02
N THR A 147 -1.64 15.18 0.14
CA THR A 147 -1.42 15.09 -1.30
C THR A 147 -1.24 16.47 -1.90
N VAL A 148 -0.43 16.54 -2.98
CA VAL A 148 -0.25 17.79 -3.72
C VAL A 148 -1.43 17.99 -4.68
N GLY A 149 -1.88 19.21 -4.77
CA GLY A 149 -3.09 19.59 -5.50
C GLY A 149 -3.15 19.37 -6.97
#